data_13875b4c0ff83db6c42bb5380406ba0f
#
_entry.id   13875b4c0ff83db6c42bb5380406ba0f
#
_cell.length_a   1.000
_cell.length_b   1.000
_cell.length_c   1.000
_cell.angle_alpha   90.00
_cell.angle_beta   90.00
_cell.angle_gamma   90.00
#
_symmetry.space_group_name_H-M   'P 1'
#
loop_
_entity.id
_entity.type
_entity.pdbx_description
1 polymer ?
#
loop_
_entity_poly.entity_id
_entity_poly.type
_entity_poly.pdbx_seq_one_letter_code
_entity_poly.pdbx_strand_id
1 'polypeptide(L)'
;VRKKYKILICVLLFAGYSCSVENDREKYAELIIEKVEQFKTEKNRLPKNVTEIGLIELENSKAFYEKKTDSTYIVWFGLSLGESKTYNSTTKEWDKGG
;
A
#
# COMPACT_ATOMS: atom_id res chain seq x y z
N VAL A 1 -11.18 -16.45 17.12
CA VAL A 1 -10.30 -15.81 18.08
C VAL A 1 -8.85 -16.11 17.76
N ARG A 2 -8.55 -17.36 17.49
CA ARG A 2 -7.16 -17.75 17.18
C ARG A 2 -6.66 -17.12 15.90
N LYS A 3 -7.54 -16.89 14.96
CA LYS A 3 -7.16 -16.25 13.71
C LYS A 3 -6.62 -14.84 13.96
N LYS A 4 -7.20 -14.16 14.92
CA LYS A 4 -6.73 -12.82 15.23
C LYS A 4 -5.31 -12.83 15.76
N TYR A 5 -4.98 -13.83 16.52
CA TYR A 5 -3.62 -13.93 17.04
C TYR A 5 -2.60 -14.09 15.93
N LYS A 6 -2.92 -14.92 14.96
CA LYS A 6 -2.01 -15.11 13.84
C LYS A 6 -1.78 -13.84 13.08
N ILE A 7 -2.84 -13.10 12.86
CA ILE A 7 -2.74 -11.84 12.15
C ILE A 7 -1.88 -10.86 12.92
N LEU A 8 -2.09 -10.78 14.21
CA LEU A 8 -1.30 -9.88 15.02
C LEU A 8 0.17 -10.22 14.99
N ILE A 9 0.48 -11.49 15.02
CA ILE A 9 1.87 -11.93 14.98
C ILE A 9 2.51 -11.51 13.68
N CYS A 10 1.81 -11.67 12.57
CA CYS A 10 2.34 -11.27 11.29
C CYS A 10 2.63 -9.77 11.24
N VAL A 11 1.73 -8.98 11.79
CA VAL A 11 1.94 -7.54 11.81
C VAL A 11 3.16 -7.17 12.64
N LEU A 12 3.33 -7.83 13.76
CA LEU A 12 4.48 -7.56 14.60
C LEU A 12 5.78 -7.90 13.90
N LEU A 13 5.80 -8.99 13.16
CA LEU A 13 6.98 -9.38 12.43
C LEU A 13 7.36 -8.33 11.40
N PHE A 14 6.38 -7.82 10.69
CA PHE A 14 6.64 -6.76 9.73
C PHE A 14 7.20 -5.53 10.41
N ALA A 15 6.63 -5.16 11.53
CA ALA A 15 7.09 -4.00 12.25
C ALA A 15 8.55 -4.14 12.64
N GLY A 16 8.98 -5.35 12.90
CA GLY A 16 10.35 -5.60 13.31
C GLY A 16 11.37 -5.34 12.22
N TYR A 17 10.94 -5.35 10.99
CA TYR A 17 11.85 -5.14 9.87
C TYR A 17 11.93 -3.71 9.40
N SER A 18 11.13 -2.85 9.91
CA SER A 18 11.06 -1.51 9.39
C SER A 18 12.10 -0.64 10.05
N CYS A 19 13.34 -0.94 9.82
CA CYS A 19 14.41 -0.10 10.32
C CYS A 19 15.07 0.69 9.22
N SER A 20 14.65 0.54 8.02
CA SER A 20 15.26 1.24 6.92
C SER A 20 14.76 2.68 6.88
N VAL A 21 15.64 3.61 7.09
CA VAL A 21 15.27 5.00 7.22
C VAL A 21 14.86 5.63 5.90
N GLU A 22 15.45 5.16 4.85
CA GLU A 22 15.24 5.76 3.55
C GLU A 22 13.90 5.42 2.93
N ASN A 23 13.09 4.60 3.60
CA ASN A 23 11.90 4.04 3.00
C ASN A 23 10.62 4.61 3.55
N ASP A 24 10.62 5.92 3.84
CA ASP A 24 9.37 6.56 4.25
C ASP A 24 8.30 6.40 3.19
N ARG A 25 8.70 6.49 1.93
CA ARG A 25 7.75 6.37 0.84
C ARG A 25 7.24 4.95 0.72
N GLU A 26 8.12 4.00 0.89
CA GLU A 26 7.72 2.60 0.83
C GLU A 26 6.78 2.26 1.98
N LYS A 27 7.08 2.76 3.17
CA LYS A 27 6.20 2.53 4.31
C LYS A 27 4.83 3.14 4.09
N TYR A 28 4.79 4.32 3.50
CA TYR A 28 3.52 4.95 3.22
C TYR A 28 2.75 4.17 2.16
N ALA A 29 3.45 3.66 1.16
CA ALA A 29 2.82 2.83 0.15
C ALA A 29 2.25 1.55 0.77
N GLU A 30 2.99 0.95 1.68
CA GLU A 30 2.49 -0.24 2.36
C GLU A 30 1.28 0.08 3.22
N LEU A 31 1.26 1.26 3.82
CA LEU A 31 0.10 1.70 4.57
C LEU A 31 -1.11 1.82 3.67
N ILE A 32 -0.92 2.38 2.47
CA ILE A 32 -2.00 2.48 1.52
C ILE A 32 -2.53 1.10 1.18
N ILE A 33 -1.63 0.17 0.88
CA ILE A 33 -2.03 -1.19 0.51
C ILE A 33 -2.84 -1.82 1.64
N GLU A 34 -2.35 -1.69 2.86
CA GLU A 34 -3.02 -2.26 4.01
C GLU A 34 -4.43 -1.69 4.16
N LYS A 35 -4.55 -0.38 4.05
CA LYS A 35 -5.85 0.26 4.19
C LYS A 35 -6.79 -0.09 3.04
N VAL A 36 -6.24 -0.23 1.84
CA VAL A 36 -7.05 -0.62 0.69
C VAL A 36 -7.60 -2.02 0.87
N GLU A 37 -6.76 -2.95 1.31
CA GLU A 37 -7.21 -4.32 1.52
C GLU A 37 -8.24 -4.40 2.63
N GLN A 38 -8.07 -3.60 3.66
CA GLN A 38 -9.03 -3.53 4.76
C GLN A 38 -10.37 -3.00 4.25
N PHE A 39 -10.32 -1.92 3.47
CA PHE A 39 -11.51 -1.32 2.89
C PHE A 39 -12.23 -2.32 1.99
N LYS A 40 -11.47 -3.05 1.17
CA LYS A 40 -12.02 -4.02 0.26
C LYS A 40 -12.77 -5.12 1.02
N THR A 41 -12.19 -5.56 2.13
CA THR A 41 -12.82 -6.58 2.95
C THR A 41 -14.12 -6.07 3.57
N GLU A 42 -14.13 -4.83 4.02
CA GLU A 42 -15.29 -4.28 4.70
C GLU A 42 -16.39 -3.86 3.75
N LYS A 43 -16.02 -3.29 2.60
CA LYS A 43 -16.99 -2.70 1.68
C LYS A 43 -17.26 -3.53 0.45
N ASN A 44 -16.49 -4.59 0.24
CA ASN A 44 -16.62 -5.46 -0.93
C ASN A 44 -16.40 -4.70 -2.24
N ARG A 45 -15.57 -3.67 -2.19
CA ARG A 45 -15.16 -2.93 -3.36
C ARG A 45 -13.86 -2.20 -3.05
N LEU A 46 -13.20 -1.74 -4.10
CA LEU A 46 -12.00 -0.94 -3.91
C LEU A 46 -12.36 0.53 -3.67
N PRO A 47 -11.54 1.25 -2.91
CA PRO A 47 -11.76 2.68 -2.76
C PRO A 47 -11.49 3.40 -4.08
N LYS A 48 -12.22 4.46 -4.33
CA LYS A 48 -12.01 5.25 -5.53
C LYS A 48 -10.72 6.04 -5.46
N ASN A 49 -10.35 6.45 -4.25
CA ASN A 49 -9.14 7.21 -4.03
C ASN A 49 -8.75 7.07 -2.58
N VAL A 50 -7.62 7.66 -2.22
CA VAL A 50 -7.11 7.51 -0.85
C VAL A 50 -7.94 8.26 0.18
N THR A 51 -8.77 9.18 -0.28
CA THR A 51 -9.64 9.90 0.66
C THR A 51 -10.61 8.94 1.35
N GLU A 52 -11.07 7.93 0.64
CA GLU A 52 -12.01 6.96 1.21
C GLU A 52 -11.36 6.13 2.30
N ILE A 53 -10.04 6.02 2.31
CA ILE A 53 -9.35 5.27 3.35
C ILE A 53 -8.69 6.18 4.37
N GLY A 54 -9.10 7.45 4.39
CA GLY A 54 -8.67 8.36 5.42
C GLY A 54 -7.36 9.07 5.16
N LEU A 55 -6.91 9.07 3.92
CA LEU A 55 -5.66 9.72 3.55
C LEU A 55 -5.92 10.88 2.61
N ILE A 56 -4.90 11.70 2.40
CA ILE A 56 -4.98 12.84 1.51
C ILE A 56 -3.92 12.70 0.45
N GLU A 57 -4.30 12.86 -0.80
CA GLU A 57 -3.35 12.78 -1.90
C GLU A 57 -3.02 14.19 -2.38
N LEU A 58 -1.73 14.50 -2.37
CA LEU A 58 -1.21 15.77 -2.84
C LEU A 58 -0.14 15.47 -3.89
N GLU A 59 0.28 16.52 -4.59
CA GLU A 59 1.31 16.34 -5.61
C GLU A 59 2.60 15.79 -5.02
N ASN A 60 2.87 16.15 -3.77
CA ASN A 60 4.09 15.69 -3.12
C ASN A 60 3.83 14.58 -2.12
N SER A 61 2.75 13.83 -2.31
CA SER A 61 2.49 12.68 -1.44
C SER A 61 3.63 11.67 -1.58
N LYS A 62 3.85 10.93 -0.49
CA LYS A 62 4.94 9.96 -0.47
C LYS A 62 4.70 8.79 -1.38
N ALA A 63 3.42 8.43 -1.58
CA ALA A 63 3.05 7.35 -2.47
C ALA A 63 1.67 7.64 -3.01
N PHE A 64 1.29 6.89 -4.05
CA PHE A 64 0.05 7.14 -4.76
C PHE A 64 -0.71 5.84 -5.00
N TYR A 65 -2.02 5.96 -5.08
CA TYR A 65 -2.92 4.84 -5.30
C TYR A 65 -3.76 5.12 -6.54
N GLU A 66 -3.94 4.09 -7.35
CA GLU A 66 -4.79 4.21 -8.52
C GLU A 66 -5.59 2.94 -8.72
N LYS A 67 -6.91 3.07 -8.75
CA LYS A 67 -7.79 1.96 -9.06
C LYS A 67 -7.80 1.75 -10.56
N LYS A 68 -7.47 0.55 -11.00
CA LYS A 68 -7.39 0.25 -12.44
C LYS A 68 -8.69 -0.36 -12.95
N THR A 69 -9.24 -1.30 -12.21
CA THR A 69 -10.53 -1.90 -12.53
C THR A 69 -11.32 -2.06 -11.25
N ASP A 70 -12.48 -2.67 -11.34
CA ASP A 70 -13.30 -2.88 -10.14
C ASP A 70 -12.59 -3.74 -9.11
N SER A 71 -11.64 -4.55 -9.53
CA SER A 71 -10.99 -5.48 -8.62
C SER A 71 -9.48 -5.38 -8.59
N THR A 72 -8.88 -4.45 -9.34
CA THR A 72 -7.43 -4.32 -9.37
C THR A 72 -7.00 -2.88 -9.16
N TYR A 73 -5.83 -2.70 -8.58
CA TYR A 73 -5.29 -1.39 -8.32
C TYR A 73 -3.76 -1.45 -8.31
N ILE A 74 -3.14 -0.30 -8.36
CA ILE A 74 -1.70 -0.18 -8.19
C ILE A 74 -1.41 0.88 -7.14
N VAL A 75 -0.26 0.72 -6.51
CA VAL A 75 0.29 1.72 -5.59
C VAL A 75 1.73 1.94 -5.99
N TRP A 76 2.15 3.20 -6.11
CA TRP A 76 3.51 3.46 -6.53
C TRP A 76 4.10 4.61 -5.76
N PHE A 77 5.43 4.67 -5.78
CA PHE A 77 6.14 5.79 -5.20
C PHE A 77 7.42 6.00 -5.98
N GLY A 78 7.92 7.24 -5.94
CA GLY A 78 9.13 7.59 -6.66
C GLY A 78 10.39 7.22 -5.91
N LEU A 79 11.36 6.77 -6.66
CA LEU A 79 12.72 6.56 -6.16
C LEU A 79 13.58 7.70 -6.67
N SER A 80 14.83 7.70 -6.24
CA SER A 80 15.76 8.71 -6.72
C SER A 80 16.06 8.49 -8.21
N LEU A 81 16.51 9.52 -8.87
CA LEU A 81 16.94 9.45 -10.27
C LEU A 81 15.81 9.12 -11.24
N GLY A 82 14.59 9.52 -10.89
CA GLY A 82 13.47 9.35 -11.82
C GLY A 82 12.90 7.96 -11.90
N GLU A 83 13.36 7.06 -11.05
CA GLU A 83 12.82 5.71 -11.02
C GLU A 83 11.60 5.66 -10.13
N SER A 84 10.82 4.59 -10.26
CA SER A 84 9.66 4.39 -9.43
C SER A 84 9.50 2.92 -9.11
N LYS A 85 8.70 2.65 -8.11
CA LYS A 85 8.40 1.28 -7.71
C LYS A 85 6.90 1.15 -7.62
N THR A 86 6.35 0.12 -8.24
CA THR A 86 4.91 -0.04 -8.37
C THR A 86 4.48 -1.39 -7.82
N TYR A 87 3.48 -1.36 -6.95
CA TYR A 87 2.85 -2.57 -6.46
C TYR A 87 1.61 -2.87 -7.30
N ASN A 88 1.51 -4.10 -7.77
CA ASN A 88 0.39 -4.54 -8.59
C ASN A 88 -0.46 -5.50 -7.78
N SER A 89 -1.73 -5.16 -7.60
CA SER A 89 -2.61 -5.98 -6.77
C SER A 89 -2.91 -7.34 -7.41
N THR A 90 -2.78 -7.43 -8.72
CA THR A 90 -3.04 -8.69 -9.41
C THR A 90 -1.97 -9.73 -9.09
N THR A 91 -0.71 -9.33 -9.15
CA THR A 91 0.40 -10.23 -8.87
C THR A 91 0.84 -10.17 -7.43
N LYS A 92 0.45 -9.12 -6.71
CA LYS A 92 0.87 -8.86 -5.33
C LYS A 92 2.38 -8.73 -5.23
N GLU A 93 2.97 -8.18 -6.26
CA GLU A 93 4.41 -8.01 -6.34
C GLU A 93 4.76 -6.57 -6.66
N TRP A 94 5.99 -6.22 -6.33
CA TRP A 94 6.54 -4.91 -6.61
C TRP A 94 7.39 -4.98 -7.88
N ASP A 95 7.18 -4.01 -8.77
CA ASP A 95 8.00 -3.86 -9.95
C ASP A 95 8.73 -2.55 -9.89
N LYS A 96 10.00 -2.58 -10.30
CA LYS A 96 10.79 -1.36 -10.38
C LYS A 96 10.75 -0.86 -11.82
N GLY A 97 10.16 0.30 -12.01
CA GLY A 97 10.04 0.87 -13.34
C GLY A 97 10.73 2.20 -13.42
N GLY A 98 11.05 2.58 -14.62
CA GLY A 98 11.70 3.86 -14.85
C GLY A 98 10.74 5.00 -15.08
#